data_b2fe1e8a62488abfff0dbf149d61bfdd
#
_entry.id   b2fe1e8a62488abfff0dbf149d61bfdd
#
_cell.length_a   1.000
_cell.length_b   1.000
_cell.length_c   1.000
_cell.angle_alpha   90.00
_cell.angle_beta   90.00
_cell.angle_gamma   90.00
#
_symmetry.space_group_name_H-M   'P 1'
#
loop_
_entity.id
_entity.type
_entity.pdbx_description
1 polymer ?
#
loop_
_entity_poly.entity_id
_entity_poly.type
_entity_poly.pdbx_seq_one_letter_code
_entity_poly.pdbx_strand_id
1 'polypeptide(L)'
;MNTIETHIDTLLDLFQQKELTEEFDHRFCQALTEVFNAELASIMEYNPASQALCFRYSMDLSERDMAELKFRPGEGICGIVALTGKTIAVPDASRSPQHSPEVDLYIGKQTRSLLAAPAIYKGKCLAVIEILNKRDRSFDNTDKAWARTFATLYAANRYTTRKEGGEQHSFPENVSSIEGPTLICASCSMEHVLRLIAKAASTEWPVLIIGETGTGKELVARRLHSASTRNKKPLITINCAALAETILDSELFGHVKGAFTGADRDRSGRFEEADGGTIFLDEVADMSSACQAKLLRALDYGEITPVGSNKIRKVDVRVISATNRELDKWVAKGKFRSDLYFRLRGIQIDLPPLSEREGEIELFADYFLRLVNETKSFHLKGFSPEALELMKAYPWPGNVRELKRAVENAATFAEGDLIQAEDLPTSIQKCRPLIMSSDQASLERAFVHHDNAKSRERSKILEVLTVTAYPGTGRWNIARAARKLGMPRKTLEYKVRKTYQLIK
;
A
#
# COMPACT_ATOMS: atom_id res chain seq x y z
N MET A 1 -21.62 13.47 35.13
CA MET A 1 -22.63 13.42 34.05
C MET A 1 -22.95 14.80 33.49
N ASN A 2 -22.99 15.88 34.31
CA ASN A 2 -23.39 17.22 33.83
C ASN A 2 -22.41 17.97 32.90
N THR A 3 -21.14 17.60 32.81
CA THR A 3 -20.15 18.39 32.05
C THR A 3 -20.21 18.10 30.52
N ILE A 4 -20.43 16.85 30.13
CA ILE A 4 -20.48 16.47 28.71
C ILE A 4 -21.77 17.00 28.06
N GLU A 5 -22.91 16.95 28.74
CA GLU A 5 -24.18 17.47 28.24
C GLU A 5 -24.09 18.97 27.98
N THR A 6 -23.50 19.75 28.86
CA THR A 6 -23.33 21.21 28.70
C THR A 6 -22.45 21.55 27.47
N HIS A 7 -21.42 20.78 27.20
CA HIS A 7 -20.55 21.01 26.02
C HIS A 7 -21.21 20.58 24.69
N ILE A 8 -22.09 19.58 24.74
CA ILE A 8 -22.91 19.19 23.58
C ILE A 8 -23.91 20.31 23.25
N ASP A 9 -24.57 20.86 24.23
CA ASP A 9 -25.50 22.00 24.04
C ASP A 9 -24.76 23.21 23.44
N THR A 10 -23.55 23.54 23.92
CA THR A 10 -22.71 24.58 23.31
C THR A 10 -22.39 24.32 21.83
N LEU A 11 -22.10 23.05 21.47
CA LEU A 11 -21.88 22.67 20.07
C LEU A 11 -23.16 22.80 19.22
N LEU A 12 -24.30 22.41 19.75
CA LEU A 12 -25.58 22.50 19.04
C LEU A 12 -25.99 23.97 18.83
N ASP A 13 -25.74 24.85 19.81
CA ASP A 13 -25.99 26.29 19.69
C ASP A 13 -25.12 26.96 18.61
N LEU A 14 -23.86 26.50 18.44
CA LEU A 14 -22.99 26.97 17.36
C LEU A 14 -23.60 26.70 15.97
N PHE A 15 -24.25 25.55 15.79
CA PHE A 15 -24.89 25.21 14.49
C PHE A 15 -26.18 26.01 14.19
N GLN A 16 -26.71 26.75 15.16
CA GLN A 16 -27.82 27.68 14.92
C GLN A 16 -27.35 29.01 14.29
N GLN A 17 -26.04 29.31 14.32
CA GLN A 17 -25.47 30.50 13.68
C GLN A 17 -25.39 30.29 12.17
N LYS A 18 -25.88 31.27 11.41
CA LYS A 18 -25.97 31.18 9.93
C LYS A 18 -24.67 31.46 9.16
N GLU A 19 -23.63 31.96 9.81
CA GLU A 19 -22.38 32.36 9.15
C GLU A 19 -21.24 31.45 9.59
N LEU A 20 -20.60 30.80 8.62
CA LEU A 20 -19.39 29.98 8.78
C LEU A 20 -18.15 30.88 8.57
N THR A 21 -17.82 31.63 9.57
CA THR A 21 -16.61 32.46 9.65
C THR A 21 -15.43 31.66 10.21
N GLU A 22 -14.22 32.20 10.16
CA GLU A 22 -13.05 31.63 10.86
C GLU A 22 -13.30 31.55 12.38
N GLU A 23 -14.08 32.48 12.93
CA GLU A 23 -14.52 32.44 14.31
C GLU A 23 -15.41 31.25 14.63
N PHE A 24 -16.26 30.81 13.69
CA PHE A 24 -17.03 29.57 13.84
C PHE A 24 -16.09 28.35 13.87
N ASP A 25 -15.15 28.25 12.94
CA ASP A 25 -14.20 27.13 12.89
C ASP A 25 -13.37 27.05 14.18
N HIS A 26 -12.92 28.19 14.70
CA HIS A 26 -12.23 28.30 15.98
C HIS A 26 -13.09 27.77 17.15
N ARG A 27 -14.29 28.31 17.34
CA ARG A 27 -15.22 27.92 18.41
C ARG A 27 -15.65 26.45 18.29
N PHE A 28 -15.83 25.97 17.08
CA PHE A 28 -16.15 24.56 16.83
C PHE A 28 -15.00 23.63 17.25
N CYS A 29 -13.77 23.92 16.87
CA CYS A 29 -12.60 23.16 17.31
C CYS A 29 -12.39 23.24 18.82
N GLN A 30 -12.57 24.39 19.43
CA GLN A 30 -12.51 24.55 20.89
C GLN A 30 -13.56 23.68 21.59
N ALA A 31 -14.81 23.72 21.16
CA ALA A 31 -15.88 22.90 21.74
C ALA A 31 -15.60 21.39 21.53
N LEU A 32 -15.04 20.98 20.41
CA LEU A 32 -14.61 19.60 20.22
C LEU A 32 -13.54 19.18 21.21
N THR A 33 -12.53 20.02 21.49
CA THR A 33 -11.50 19.69 22.49
C THR A 33 -12.07 19.55 23.89
N GLU A 34 -13.11 20.30 24.23
CA GLU A 34 -13.82 20.20 25.51
C GLU A 34 -14.64 18.91 25.60
N VAL A 35 -15.45 18.60 24.58
CA VAL A 35 -16.29 17.38 24.54
C VAL A 35 -15.46 16.11 24.61
N PHE A 36 -14.37 16.06 23.85
CA PHE A 36 -13.52 14.88 23.77
C PHE A 36 -12.41 14.85 24.84
N ASN A 37 -12.30 15.86 25.70
CA ASN A 37 -11.20 16.05 26.64
C ASN A 37 -9.83 15.89 25.93
N ALA A 38 -9.67 16.57 24.81
CA ALA A 38 -8.52 16.49 23.93
C ALA A 38 -7.65 17.75 24.02
N GLU A 39 -6.46 17.72 23.44
CA GLU A 39 -5.54 18.87 23.44
C GLU A 39 -5.79 19.79 22.26
N LEU A 40 -6.07 19.20 21.08
CA LEU A 40 -6.12 19.92 19.81
C LEU A 40 -7.24 19.39 18.93
N ALA A 41 -7.76 20.27 18.07
CA ALA A 41 -8.62 19.92 16.98
C ALA A 41 -8.28 20.73 15.73
N SER A 42 -8.49 20.15 14.56
CA SER A 42 -8.29 20.80 13.26
C SER A 42 -9.35 20.39 12.24
N ILE A 43 -9.50 21.21 11.22
CA ILE A 43 -10.42 21.01 10.10
C ILE A 43 -9.60 21.07 8.82
N MET A 44 -9.72 20.05 7.99
CA MET A 44 -9.12 20.00 6.67
C MET A 44 -10.20 19.94 5.60
N GLU A 45 -10.11 20.77 4.57
CA GLU A 45 -11.03 20.77 3.43
C GLU A 45 -10.30 20.32 2.16
N TYR A 46 -11.04 19.70 1.25
CA TYR A 46 -10.50 19.31 -0.05
C TYR A 46 -10.38 20.55 -0.94
N ASN A 47 -9.18 20.77 -1.47
CA ASN A 47 -8.90 21.83 -2.45
C ASN A 47 -8.72 21.19 -3.84
N PRO A 48 -9.65 21.43 -4.80
CA PRO A 48 -9.58 20.86 -6.14
C PRO A 48 -8.35 21.32 -6.93
N ALA A 49 -7.87 22.55 -6.72
CA ALA A 49 -6.72 23.07 -7.44
C ALA A 49 -5.42 22.35 -7.09
N SER A 50 -5.24 21.97 -5.82
CA SER A 50 -4.11 21.17 -5.35
C SER A 50 -4.38 19.66 -5.33
N GLN A 51 -5.63 19.23 -5.54
CA GLN A 51 -6.12 17.87 -5.41
C GLN A 51 -5.73 17.21 -4.08
N ALA A 52 -5.78 17.99 -3.00
CA ALA A 52 -5.35 17.57 -1.67
C ALA A 52 -6.27 18.11 -0.58
N LEU A 53 -6.23 17.49 0.60
CA LEU A 53 -6.72 18.08 1.83
C LEU A 53 -5.75 19.18 2.25
N CYS A 54 -6.27 20.35 2.51
CA CYS A 54 -5.54 21.48 3.05
C CYS A 54 -6.16 21.88 4.39
N PHE A 55 -5.35 22.28 5.34
CA PHE A 55 -5.88 22.83 6.58
C PHE A 55 -6.72 24.07 6.29
N ARG A 56 -7.94 24.04 6.76
CA ARG A 56 -8.82 25.21 6.81
C ARG A 56 -8.63 25.95 8.14
N TYR A 57 -8.54 25.19 9.21
CA TYR A 57 -8.31 25.68 10.54
C TYR A 57 -7.54 24.66 11.39
N SER A 58 -6.61 25.13 12.19
CA SER A 58 -5.91 24.35 13.21
C SER A 58 -5.67 25.23 14.44
N MET A 59 -5.77 24.62 15.63
CA MET A 59 -5.55 25.35 16.90
C MET A 59 -4.07 25.69 17.15
N ASP A 60 -3.13 24.95 16.54
CA ASP A 60 -1.69 25.06 16.85
C ASP A 60 -0.80 25.36 15.62
N LEU A 61 -1.31 25.32 14.41
CA LEU A 61 -0.54 25.62 13.22
C LEU A 61 -0.67 27.10 12.84
N SER A 62 0.44 27.71 12.44
CA SER A 62 0.39 29.03 11.83
C SER A 62 -0.24 29.00 10.43
N GLU A 63 -0.74 30.13 9.93
CA GLU A 63 -1.28 30.22 8.57
C GLU A 63 -0.28 29.78 7.50
N ARG A 64 1.01 30.05 7.72
CA ARG A 64 2.08 29.63 6.82
C ARG A 64 2.24 28.12 6.80
N ASP A 65 2.25 27.46 7.98
CA ASP A 65 2.39 26.00 8.09
C ASP A 65 1.18 25.30 7.51
N MET A 66 -0.03 25.83 7.75
CA MET A 66 -1.27 25.33 7.13
C MET A 66 -1.26 25.41 5.60
N ALA A 67 -0.62 26.42 5.02
CA ALA A 67 -0.52 26.55 3.57
C ALA A 67 0.48 25.55 2.93
N GLU A 68 1.52 25.15 3.68
CA GLU A 68 2.55 24.22 3.21
C GLU A 68 2.12 22.76 3.34
N LEU A 69 1.36 22.41 4.39
CA LEU A 69 0.91 21.04 4.66
C LEU A 69 -0.29 20.66 3.80
N LYS A 70 -0.12 19.60 2.99
CA LYS A 70 -1.17 19.10 2.08
C LYS A 70 -1.17 17.58 2.09
N PHE A 71 -2.34 16.97 2.23
CA PHE A 71 -2.52 15.53 2.26
C PHE A 71 -3.37 15.10 1.06
N ARG A 72 -2.83 14.23 0.23
CA ARG A 72 -3.64 13.68 -0.87
C ARG A 72 -4.62 12.63 -0.35
N PRO A 73 -5.71 12.37 -1.08
CA PRO A 73 -6.59 11.24 -0.76
C PRO A 73 -5.79 9.94 -0.62
N GLY A 74 -6.00 9.23 0.49
CA GLY A 74 -5.23 8.02 0.81
C GLY A 74 -3.88 8.25 1.51
N GLU A 75 -3.42 9.49 1.66
CA GLU A 75 -2.16 9.85 2.31
C GLU A 75 -2.40 10.26 3.77
N GLY A 76 -1.76 9.58 4.71
CA GLY A 76 -1.98 9.76 6.13
C GLY A 76 -3.40 9.39 6.59
N ILE A 77 -3.68 9.53 7.88
CA ILE A 77 -4.98 9.16 8.46
C ILE A 77 -6.10 10.01 7.86
N CYS A 78 -5.91 11.32 7.74
CA CYS A 78 -6.94 12.22 7.22
C CYS A 78 -7.24 11.98 5.74
N GLY A 79 -6.23 11.69 4.91
CA GLY A 79 -6.43 11.32 3.51
C GLY A 79 -7.16 9.98 3.36
N ILE A 80 -6.89 9.01 4.23
CA ILE A 80 -7.61 7.72 4.27
C ILE A 80 -9.07 7.93 4.69
N VAL A 81 -9.32 8.71 5.74
CA VAL A 81 -10.67 9.04 6.21
C VAL A 81 -11.49 9.70 5.11
N ALA A 82 -10.89 10.66 4.40
CA ALA A 82 -11.52 11.33 3.29
C ALA A 82 -11.87 10.37 2.14
N LEU A 83 -10.96 9.45 1.84
CA LEU A 83 -11.11 8.48 0.76
C LEU A 83 -12.13 7.38 1.09
N THR A 84 -12.08 6.84 2.32
CA THR A 84 -12.93 5.70 2.72
C THR A 84 -14.29 6.12 3.27
N GLY A 85 -14.41 7.38 3.72
CA GLY A 85 -15.62 7.86 4.41
C GLY A 85 -15.82 7.25 5.80
N LYS A 86 -14.78 6.61 6.38
CA LYS A 86 -14.86 5.97 7.70
C LYS A 86 -14.11 6.77 8.76
N THR A 87 -14.69 6.87 9.94
CA THR A 87 -14.03 7.46 11.12
C THR A 87 -12.94 6.52 11.64
N ILE A 88 -11.73 7.02 11.78
CA ILE A 88 -10.57 6.28 12.27
C ILE A 88 -10.14 6.85 13.62
N ALA A 89 -9.92 5.97 14.61
CA ALA A 89 -9.27 6.32 15.86
C ALA A 89 -7.98 5.53 16.02
N VAL A 90 -6.91 6.25 16.34
CA VAL A 90 -5.59 5.69 16.62
C VAL A 90 -5.29 5.89 18.09
N PRO A 91 -5.28 4.82 18.89
CA PRO A 91 -5.12 4.93 20.35
C PRO A 91 -3.70 5.32 20.77
N ASP A 92 -2.70 4.97 19.97
CA ASP A 92 -1.29 5.32 20.18
C ASP A 92 -0.65 5.69 18.84
N ALA A 93 -0.57 6.99 18.56
CA ALA A 93 -0.01 7.49 17.31
C ALA A 93 1.49 7.22 17.19
N SER A 94 2.23 7.11 18.30
CA SER A 94 3.66 6.80 18.29
C SER A 94 3.97 5.39 17.76
N ARG A 95 2.98 4.50 17.85
CA ARG A 95 3.03 3.13 17.34
C ARG A 95 2.19 2.95 16.07
N SER A 96 1.48 3.99 15.65
CA SER A 96 0.64 3.90 14.46
C SER A 96 1.46 4.18 13.21
N PRO A 97 1.50 3.25 12.30
CA PRO A 97 2.11 3.42 10.99
C PRO A 97 1.42 4.48 10.11
N GLN A 98 0.27 4.96 10.54
CA GLN A 98 -0.58 5.88 9.78
C GLN A 98 -0.34 7.35 10.16
N HIS A 99 0.45 7.59 11.22
CA HIS A 99 0.76 8.94 11.67
C HIS A 99 1.91 9.53 10.86
N SER A 100 1.73 10.73 10.31
CA SER A 100 2.79 11.46 9.62
C SER A 100 3.59 12.28 10.63
N PRO A 101 4.86 11.94 10.91
CA PRO A 101 5.70 12.71 11.84
C PRO A 101 5.99 14.12 11.35
N GLU A 102 5.73 14.42 10.07
CA GLU A 102 5.95 15.75 9.50
C GLU A 102 5.09 16.80 10.20
N VAL A 103 3.83 16.46 10.54
CA VAL A 103 2.93 17.38 11.24
C VAL A 103 3.46 17.66 12.65
N ASP A 104 3.97 16.64 13.36
CA ASP A 104 4.53 16.79 14.70
C ASP A 104 5.75 17.75 14.70
N LEU A 105 6.54 17.78 13.62
CA LEU A 105 7.67 18.69 13.46
C LEU A 105 7.21 20.15 13.33
N TYR A 106 6.09 20.41 12.64
CA TYR A 106 5.54 21.75 12.52
C TYR A 106 4.85 22.23 13.80
N ILE A 107 4.13 21.34 14.48
CA ILE A 107 3.42 21.64 15.72
C ILE A 107 4.38 21.76 16.93
N GLY A 108 5.58 21.15 16.84
CA GLY A 108 6.52 21.07 17.97
C GLY A 108 6.00 20.22 19.14
N LYS A 109 4.95 19.43 18.92
CA LYS A 109 4.31 18.54 19.89
C LYS A 109 4.16 17.15 19.30
N GLN A 110 4.30 16.13 20.14
CA GLN A 110 4.12 14.74 19.74
C GLN A 110 2.65 14.36 19.74
N THR A 111 2.15 13.84 18.65
CA THR A 111 0.82 13.23 18.58
C THR A 111 0.85 11.87 19.28
N ARG A 112 0.08 11.73 20.35
CA ARG A 112 -0.04 10.50 21.14
C ARG A 112 -1.24 9.67 20.74
N SER A 113 -2.38 10.31 20.52
CA SER A 113 -3.60 9.67 20.05
C SER A 113 -4.34 10.56 19.06
N LEU A 114 -5.05 9.96 18.10
CA LEU A 114 -5.72 10.68 17.02
C LEU A 114 -7.10 10.08 16.75
N LEU A 115 -8.08 10.95 16.51
CA LEU A 115 -9.41 10.60 16.02
C LEU A 115 -9.71 11.48 14.81
N ALA A 116 -9.92 10.88 13.65
CA ALA A 116 -10.30 11.59 12.43
C ALA A 116 -11.67 11.13 11.94
N ALA A 117 -12.54 12.08 11.64
CA ALA A 117 -13.93 11.82 11.21
C ALA A 117 -14.24 12.56 9.89
N PRO A 118 -14.86 11.89 8.90
CA PRO A 118 -15.24 12.52 7.66
C PRO A 118 -16.51 13.36 7.80
N ALA A 119 -16.48 14.58 7.34
CA ALA A 119 -17.61 15.48 7.24
C ALA A 119 -18.36 15.22 5.92
N ILE A 120 -19.31 14.28 5.94
CA ILE A 120 -20.03 13.81 4.76
C ILE A 120 -21.41 14.47 4.68
N TYR A 121 -21.75 15.04 3.51
CA TYR A 121 -23.09 15.51 3.19
C TYR A 121 -23.51 15.02 1.80
N LYS A 122 -24.70 14.41 1.70
CA LYS A 122 -25.24 13.82 0.46
C LYS A 122 -24.24 12.88 -0.24
N GLY A 123 -23.58 12.04 0.53
CA GLY A 123 -22.61 11.08 0.02
C GLY A 123 -21.21 11.65 -0.29
N LYS A 124 -21.02 12.97 -0.24
CA LYS A 124 -19.74 13.63 -0.53
C LYS A 124 -18.99 13.98 0.75
N CYS A 125 -17.71 13.66 0.82
CA CYS A 125 -16.82 14.14 1.88
C CYS A 125 -16.41 15.59 1.56
N LEU A 126 -16.77 16.53 2.41
CA LEU A 126 -16.45 17.95 2.25
C LEU A 126 -15.20 18.34 3.02
N ALA A 127 -15.02 17.73 4.18
CA ALA A 127 -13.91 18.00 5.09
C ALA A 127 -13.58 16.77 5.93
N VAL A 128 -12.43 16.79 6.59
CA VAL A 128 -12.05 15.85 7.65
C VAL A 128 -11.81 16.66 8.92
N ILE A 129 -12.42 16.20 10.00
CA ILE A 129 -12.22 16.77 11.33
C ILE A 129 -11.27 15.86 12.08
N GLU A 130 -10.19 16.42 12.60
CA GLU A 130 -9.18 15.73 13.36
C GLU A 130 -9.17 16.22 14.81
N ILE A 131 -9.05 15.29 15.76
CA ILE A 131 -9.00 15.55 17.20
C ILE A 131 -7.81 14.79 17.76
N LEU A 132 -6.90 15.50 18.45
CA LEU A 132 -5.61 14.98 18.85
C LEU A 132 -5.46 14.96 20.37
N ASN A 133 -4.74 13.94 20.85
CA ASN A 133 -4.24 13.85 22.22
C ASN A 133 -5.32 13.89 23.28
N LYS A 134 -6.21 12.89 23.31
CA LYS A 134 -7.15 12.71 24.42
C LYS A 134 -6.40 12.57 25.74
N ARG A 135 -6.83 13.31 26.77
CA ARG A 135 -6.05 13.49 28.02
C ARG A 135 -6.19 12.34 29.00
N ASP A 136 -7.36 11.73 29.10
CA ASP A 136 -7.73 10.77 30.14
C ASP A 136 -7.63 9.31 29.71
N ARG A 137 -7.86 9.02 28.43
CA ARG A 137 -7.87 7.66 27.87
C ARG A 137 -7.67 7.69 26.33
N SER A 138 -7.52 6.54 25.73
CA SER A 138 -7.55 6.42 24.25
C SER A 138 -8.97 6.67 23.72
N PHE A 139 -9.07 7.10 22.46
CA PHE A 139 -10.35 7.22 21.76
C PHE A 139 -11.01 5.85 21.59
N ASP A 140 -12.29 5.75 21.95
CA ASP A 140 -13.10 4.53 21.86
C ASP A 140 -14.19 4.59 20.77
N ASN A 141 -15.04 3.56 20.70
CA ASN A 141 -16.10 3.50 19.70
C ASN A 141 -17.21 4.56 19.96
N THR A 142 -17.41 4.99 21.20
CA THR A 142 -18.34 6.06 21.54
C THR A 142 -17.82 7.39 21.02
N ASP A 143 -16.52 7.64 21.19
CA ASP A 143 -15.85 8.82 20.63
C ASP A 143 -15.96 8.86 19.10
N LYS A 144 -15.78 7.70 18.41
CA LYS A 144 -15.97 7.62 16.96
C LYS A 144 -17.39 7.99 16.54
N ALA A 145 -18.40 7.52 17.26
CA ALA A 145 -19.79 7.82 16.96
C ALA A 145 -20.11 9.32 17.11
N TRP A 146 -19.67 9.94 18.18
CA TRP A 146 -19.83 11.38 18.40
C TRP A 146 -19.06 12.22 17.37
N ALA A 147 -17.79 11.90 17.10
CA ALA A 147 -17.00 12.62 16.11
C ALA A 147 -17.67 12.56 14.72
N ARG A 148 -18.20 11.41 14.33
CA ARG A 148 -18.96 11.25 13.08
C ARG A 148 -20.20 12.12 13.06
N THR A 149 -20.94 12.19 14.18
CA THR A 149 -22.15 13.03 14.30
C THR A 149 -21.80 14.50 14.13
N PHE A 150 -20.81 15.02 14.85
CA PHE A 150 -20.39 16.40 14.74
C PHE A 150 -19.80 16.75 13.37
N ALA A 151 -19.04 15.85 12.79
CA ALA A 151 -18.55 16.01 11.43
C ALA A 151 -19.68 16.08 10.39
N THR A 152 -20.74 15.28 10.56
CA THR A 152 -21.93 15.32 9.70
C THR A 152 -22.69 16.63 9.86
N LEU A 153 -22.87 17.13 11.09
CA LEU A 153 -23.51 18.41 11.36
C LEU A 153 -22.68 19.57 10.77
N TYR A 154 -21.36 19.53 10.90
CA TYR A 154 -20.45 20.50 10.27
C TYR A 154 -20.64 20.49 8.74
N ALA A 155 -20.64 19.33 8.12
CA ALA A 155 -20.85 19.20 6.69
C ALA A 155 -22.22 19.75 6.23
N ALA A 156 -23.29 19.45 6.97
CA ALA A 156 -24.65 19.92 6.66
C ALA A 156 -24.73 21.46 6.76
N ASN A 157 -24.20 22.05 7.82
CA ASN A 157 -24.17 23.50 8.01
C ASN A 157 -23.33 24.16 6.89
N ARG A 158 -22.14 23.63 6.61
CA ARG A 158 -21.24 24.13 5.57
C ARG A 158 -21.87 24.10 4.17
N TYR A 159 -22.63 23.05 3.88
CA TYR A 159 -23.31 22.89 2.60
C TYR A 159 -24.46 23.87 2.42
N THR A 160 -25.27 24.10 3.47
CA THR A 160 -26.43 24.98 3.39
C THR A 160 -26.03 26.45 3.24
N THR A 161 -24.97 26.86 3.89
CA THR A 161 -24.47 28.25 3.85
C THR A 161 -23.79 28.58 2.51
N ARG A 162 -23.12 27.61 1.86
CA ARG A 162 -22.46 27.81 0.55
C ARG A 162 -23.39 27.82 -0.65
N LYS A 163 -24.65 27.39 -0.52
CA LYS A 163 -25.62 27.43 -1.63
C LYS A 163 -25.90 28.84 -2.15
N GLU A 164 -25.56 29.85 -1.40
CA GLU A 164 -25.82 31.24 -1.74
C GLU A 164 -24.65 31.96 -2.48
N GLY A 165 -23.49 31.31 -2.69
CA GLY A 165 -22.36 32.10 -3.24
C GLY A 165 -21.12 31.40 -3.78
N GLY A 166 -21.09 30.14 -4.19
CA GLY A 166 -19.85 29.65 -4.78
C GLY A 166 -19.73 28.14 -5.05
N GLU A 167 -18.75 27.78 -5.87
CA GLU A 167 -18.43 26.42 -6.29
C GLU A 167 -18.18 25.47 -5.10
N GLN A 168 -18.84 24.33 -5.12
CA GLN A 168 -18.72 23.31 -4.08
C GLN A 168 -17.40 22.54 -4.23
N HIS A 169 -16.48 22.76 -3.32
CA HIS A 169 -15.26 21.96 -3.20
C HIS A 169 -15.56 20.69 -2.38
N SER A 170 -15.90 19.62 -3.03
CA SER A 170 -16.06 18.31 -2.43
C SER A 170 -15.03 17.35 -2.98
N PHE A 171 -14.72 16.30 -2.21
CA PHE A 171 -13.98 15.16 -2.76
C PHE A 171 -14.65 14.68 -4.05
N PRO A 172 -13.89 14.35 -5.09
CA PRO A 172 -14.44 13.81 -6.33
C PRO A 172 -15.33 12.61 -6.03
N GLU A 173 -16.52 12.55 -6.62
CA GLU A 173 -17.45 11.41 -6.49
C GLU A 173 -16.83 10.13 -7.05
N ASN A 174 -16.03 10.27 -8.10
CA ASN A 174 -15.29 9.18 -8.71
C ASN A 174 -13.81 9.31 -8.36
N VAL A 175 -13.27 8.32 -7.69
CA VAL A 175 -11.82 8.20 -7.44
C VAL A 175 -11.02 8.17 -8.75
N SER A 176 -11.65 7.75 -9.86
CA SER A 176 -11.11 7.82 -11.21
C SER A 176 -10.95 9.25 -11.76
N SER A 177 -11.57 10.27 -11.16
CA SER A 177 -11.43 11.67 -11.55
C SER A 177 -10.30 12.40 -10.81
N ILE A 178 -9.61 11.74 -9.86
CA ILE A 178 -8.39 12.27 -9.27
C ILE A 178 -7.27 12.10 -10.29
N GLU A 179 -6.80 13.20 -10.88
CA GLU A 179 -5.64 13.17 -11.77
C GLU A 179 -4.40 12.71 -11.00
N GLY A 180 -3.99 11.49 -11.26
CA GLY A 180 -2.85 10.84 -10.65
C GLY A 180 -3.21 9.60 -9.85
N PRO A 181 -2.25 8.69 -9.67
CA PRO A 181 -2.50 7.41 -9.01
C PRO A 181 -2.69 7.61 -7.50
N THR A 182 -3.84 7.19 -7.00
CA THR A 182 -4.13 7.17 -5.57
C THR A 182 -3.37 5.98 -4.93
N LEU A 183 -2.36 6.30 -4.16
CA LEU A 183 -1.63 5.33 -3.33
C LEU A 183 -2.26 5.32 -1.95
N ILE A 184 -2.97 4.25 -1.61
CA ILE A 184 -3.48 4.02 -0.25
C ILE A 184 -2.32 3.51 0.58
N CYS A 185 -2.01 4.20 1.67
CA CYS A 185 -0.90 3.91 2.56
C CYS A 185 -1.33 4.05 4.01
N ALA A 186 -1.23 2.97 4.76
CA ALA A 186 -1.58 2.94 6.16
C ALA A 186 -0.51 2.26 7.04
N SER A 187 0.48 1.62 6.42
CA SER A 187 1.54 0.88 7.11
C SER A 187 2.85 1.68 7.15
N CYS A 188 3.64 1.51 8.23
CA CYS A 188 4.99 2.10 8.34
C CYS A 188 5.90 1.75 7.17
N SER A 189 5.77 0.52 6.67
CA SER A 189 6.56 0.03 5.53
C SER A 189 6.26 0.85 4.27
N MET A 190 4.99 1.16 4.02
CA MET A 190 4.60 1.97 2.87
C MET A 190 4.88 3.46 3.05
N GLU A 191 4.87 3.96 4.27
CA GLU A 191 5.29 5.35 4.56
C GLU A 191 6.78 5.56 4.23
N HIS A 192 7.63 4.58 4.56
CA HIS A 192 9.03 4.60 4.13
C HIS A 192 9.16 4.65 2.60
N VAL A 193 8.35 3.86 1.88
CA VAL A 193 8.26 3.89 0.41
C VAL A 193 7.86 5.28 -0.10
N LEU A 194 6.86 5.93 0.52
CA LEU A 194 6.43 7.28 0.12
C LEU A 194 7.54 8.31 0.29
N ARG A 195 8.29 8.26 1.39
CA ARG A 195 9.47 9.13 1.59
C ARG A 195 10.55 8.92 0.53
N LEU A 196 10.81 7.66 0.16
CA LEU A 196 11.74 7.35 -0.94
C LEU A 196 11.22 7.86 -2.28
N ILE A 197 9.92 7.71 -2.58
CA ILE A 197 9.29 8.25 -3.78
C ILE A 197 9.48 9.77 -3.85
N ALA A 198 9.20 10.50 -2.77
CA ALA A 198 9.35 11.96 -2.74
C ALA A 198 10.79 12.41 -3.02
N LYS A 199 11.77 11.75 -2.40
CA LYS A 199 13.20 12.01 -2.64
C LYS A 199 13.63 11.64 -4.07
N ALA A 200 13.21 10.48 -4.56
CA ALA A 200 13.55 10.02 -5.91
C ALA A 200 12.91 10.89 -7.00
N ALA A 201 11.69 11.39 -6.77
CA ALA A 201 10.99 12.23 -7.74
C ALA A 201 11.73 13.52 -8.09
N SER A 202 12.45 14.11 -7.12
CA SER A 202 13.23 15.34 -7.33
C SER A 202 14.55 15.15 -8.10
N THR A 203 14.90 13.90 -8.46
CA THR A 203 16.14 13.57 -9.16
C THR A 203 15.86 13.03 -10.56
N GLU A 204 16.85 13.12 -11.45
CA GLU A 204 16.81 12.51 -12.79
C GLU A 204 17.39 11.07 -12.82
N TRP A 205 17.75 10.53 -11.66
CA TRP A 205 18.37 9.21 -11.56
C TRP A 205 17.38 8.11 -11.97
N PRO A 206 17.86 7.02 -12.59
CA PRO A 206 17.06 5.81 -12.82
C PRO A 206 16.52 5.26 -11.50
N VAL A 207 15.28 4.78 -11.51
CA VAL A 207 14.64 4.17 -10.34
C VAL A 207 14.32 2.72 -10.64
N LEU A 208 14.71 1.83 -9.74
CA LEU A 208 14.39 0.40 -9.77
C LEU A 208 13.38 0.07 -8.68
N ILE A 209 12.19 -0.37 -9.06
CA ILE A 209 11.12 -0.78 -8.15
C ILE A 209 11.10 -2.31 -8.08
N ILE A 210 11.33 -2.85 -6.88
CA ILE A 210 11.28 -4.29 -6.64
C ILE A 210 10.05 -4.62 -5.79
N GLY A 211 9.33 -5.67 -6.13
CA GLY A 211 8.18 -6.13 -5.35
C GLY A 211 7.42 -7.23 -6.06
N GLU A 212 6.69 -8.02 -5.29
CA GLU A 212 5.87 -9.11 -5.82
C GLU A 212 4.83 -8.62 -6.84
N THR A 213 4.27 -9.58 -7.59
CA THR A 213 3.19 -9.27 -8.53
C THR A 213 1.96 -8.76 -7.77
N GLY A 214 1.38 -7.65 -8.25
CA GLY A 214 0.16 -7.08 -7.64
C GLY A 214 0.39 -6.16 -6.44
N THR A 215 1.63 -5.83 -6.05
CA THR A 215 1.96 -4.91 -4.95
C THR A 215 1.73 -3.43 -5.26
N GLY A 216 1.55 -3.07 -6.55
CA GLY A 216 1.31 -1.69 -6.97
C GLY A 216 2.52 -0.99 -7.61
N LYS A 217 3.51 -1.71 -8.15
CA LYS A 217 4.71 -1.14 -8.82
C LYS A 217 4.38 -0.07 -9.86
N GLU A 218 3.35 -0.29 -10.68
CA GLU A 218 2.91 0.69 -11.69
C GLU A 218 2.38 1.98 -11.05
N LEU A 219 1.63 1.89 -9.95
CA LEU A 219 1.13 3.07 -9.22
C LEU A 219 2.29 3.89 -8.66
N VAL A 220 3.33 3.22 -8.14
CA VAL A 220 4.55 3.89 -7.66
C VAL A 220 5.28 4.60 -8.80
N ALA A 221 5.41 3.96 -9.96
CA ALA A 221 6.03 4.59 -11.14
C ALA A 221 5.25 5.83 -11.61
N ARG A 222 3.93 5.75 -11.67
CA ARG A 222 3.06 6.90 -11.98
C ARG A 222 3.20 8.02 -10.94
N ARG A 223 3.31 7.67 -9.66
CA ARG A 223 3.52 8.64 -8.58
C ARG A 223 4.88 9.32 -8.67
N LEU A 224 5.94 8.57 -8.95
CA LEU A 224 7.28 9.10 -9.20
C LEU A 224 7.28 10.13 -10.36
N HIS A 225 6.62 9.80 -11.45
CA HIS A 225 6.51 10.70 -12.59
C HIS A 225 5.69 11.96 -12.23
N SER A 226 4.52 11.81 -11.63
CA SER A 226 3.64 12.94 -11.29
C SER A 226 4.24 13.89 -10.25
N ALA A 227 5.17 13.42 -9.41
CA ALA A 227 5.88 14.23 -8.43
C ALA A 227 7.23 14.79 -8.96
N SER A 228 7.61 14.46 -10.20
CA SER A 228 8.90 14.85 -10.79
C SER A 228 8.85 16.19 -11.53
N THR A 229 10.02 16.69 -11.92
CA THR A 229 10.17 17.85 -12.81
C THR A 229 9.58 17.63 -14.20
N ARG A 230 9.40 16.35 -14.60
CA ARG A 230 8.84 15.94 -15.90
C ARG A 230 7.34 15.62 -15.84
N ASN A 231 6.61 16.04 -14.81
CA ASN A 231 5.19 15.70 -14.58
C ASN A 231 4.24 16.14 -15.69
N LYS A 232 4.60 17.17 -16.49
CA LYS A 232 3.84 17.67 -17.65
C LYS A 232 4.28 17.03 -18.97
N LYS A 233 5.27 16.14 -18.95
CA LYS A 233 5.82 15.45 -20.10
C LYS A 233 5.22 14.04 -20.19
N PRO A 234 5.39 13.33 -21.33
CA PRO A 234 4.81 12.00 -21.48
C PRO A 234 5.39 10.99 -20.47
N LEU A 235 4.53 10.12 -19.95
CA LEU A 235 4.89 8.88 -19.26
C LEU A 235 4.53 7.71 -20.17
N ILE A 236 5.52 7.08 -20.78
CA ILE A 236 5.33 5.93 -21.64
C ILE A 236 5.54 4.65 -20.82
N THR A 237 4.57 3.75 -20.84
CA THR A 237 4.64 2.47 -20.10
C THR A 237 4.72 1.30 -21.04
N ILE A 238 5.60 0.34 -20.74
CA ILE A 238 5.71 -0.91 -21.46
C ILE A 238 5.94 -2.08 -20.51
N ASN A 239 5.23 -3.18 -20.74
CA ASN A 239 5.46 -4.42 -20.01
C ASN A 239 6.34 -5.36 -20.86
N CYS A 240 7.54 -5.63 -20.35
CA CYS A 240 8.56 -6.39 -21.10
C CYS A 240 8.26 -7.89 -21.16
N ALA A 241 7.46 -8.42 -20.22
CA ALA A 241 7.04 -9.82 -20.22
C ALA A 241 5.85 -10.12 -21.14
N ALA A 242 5.09 -9.10 -21.55
CA ALA A 242 3.86 -9.27 -22.32
C ALA A 242 4.12 -9.48 -23.84
N LEU A 243 5.34 -9.24 -24.32
CA LEU A 243 5.68 -9.22 -25.75
C LEU A 243 6.75 -10.25 -26.08
N ALA A 244 6.65 -10.86 -27.26
CA ALA A 244 7.73 -11.68 -27.78
C ALA A 244 9.01 -10.83 -28.00
N GLU A 245 10.19 -11.42 -27.86
CA GLU A 245 11.48 -10.72 -27.88
C GLU A 245 11.66 -9.78 -29.08
N THR A 246 11.35 -10.26 -30.29
CA THR A 246 11.47 -9.47 -31.53
C THR A 246 10.50 -8.29 -31.57
N ILE A 247 9.31 -8.48 -31.01
CA ILE A 247 8.29 -7.41 -30.92
C ILE A 247 8.69 -6.39 -29.86
N LEU A 248 9.19 -6.83 -28.71
CA LEU A 248 9.65 -5.95 -27.63
C LEU A 248 10.78 -5.02 -28.10
N ASP A 249 11.76 -5.56 -28.82
CA ASP A 249 12.87 -4.80 -29.37
C ASP A 249 12.40 -3.70 -30.34
N SER A 250 11.46 -4.07 -31.23
CA SER A 250 10.82 -3.15 -32.18
C SER A 250 9.93 -2.10 -31.48
N GLU A 251 9.17 -2.48 -30.47
CA GLU A 251 8.36 -1.52 -29.71
C GLU A 251 9.25 -0.54 -28.92
N LEU A 252 10.31 -1.00 -28.25
CA LEU A 252 11.19 -0.14 -27.48
C LEU A 252 11.98 0.84 -28.33
N PHE A 253 12.67 0.34 -29.38
CA PHE A 253 13.67 1.10 -30.13
C PHE A 253 13.21 1.52 -31.53
N GLY A 254 12.02 1.06 -31.98
CA GLY A 254 11.53 1.27 -33.32
C GLY A 254 12.18 0.33 -34.36
N HIS A 255 11.70 0.41 -35.58
CA HIS A 255 12.25 -0.35 -36.70
C HIS A 255 12.19 0.43 -38.00
N VAL A 256 13.07 0.04 -38.97
CA VAL A 256 12.98 0.54 -40.35
C VAL A 256 12.26 -0.49 -41.19
N LYS A 257 11.70 -0.03 -42.31
CA LYS A 257 11.04 -0.89 -43.30
C LYS A 257 11.98 -2.02 -43.72
N GLY A 258 11.45 -3.26 -43.74
CA GLY A 258 12.21 -4.44 -44.10
C GLY A 258 13.08 -5.04 -42.99
N ALA A 259 13.02 -4.54 -41.77
CA ALA A 259 13.83 -5.04 -40.64
C ALA A 259 13.49 -6.50 -40.23
N PHE A 260 12.25 -6.91 -40.45
CA PHE A 260 11.75 -8.28 -40.23
C PHE A 260 10.50 -8.53 -41.07
N THR A 261 10.03 -9.78 -41.15
CA THR A 261 8.82 -10.15 -41.89
C THR A 261 7.59 -9.44 -41.27
N GLY A 262 6.93 -8.56 -42.05
CA GLY A 262 5.83 -7.71 -41.62
C GLY A 262 6.22 -6.26 -41.24
N ALA A 263 7.49 -5.88 -41.38
CA ALA A 263 7.95 -4.49 -41.24
C ALA A 263 7.69 -3.69 -42.53
N ASP A 264 6.44 -3.35 -42.81
CA ASP A 264 6.03 -2.71 -44.07
C ASP A 264 6.38 -1.22 -44.18
N ARG A 265 6.63 -0.57 -43.01
CA ARG A 265 6.95 0.85 -42.90
C ARG A 265 7.90 1.09 -41.72
N ASP A 266 8.53 2.26 -41.72
CA ASP A 266 9.28 2.72 -40.54
C ASP A 266 8.32 2.99 -39.39
N ARG A 267 8.74 2.66 -38.14
CA ARG A 267 7.98 2.94 -36.92
C ARG A 267 8.90 3.42 -35.81
N SER A 268 8.51 4.53 -35.18
CA SER A 268 9.17 5.06 -34.00
C SER A 268 9.00 4.12 -32.79
N GLY A 269 10.02 4.07 -31.92
CA GLY A 269 9.99 3.29 -30.70
C GLY A 269 9.51 4.09 -29.49
N ARG A 270 9.19 3.38 -28.41
CA ARG A 270 8.73 3.96 -27.14
C ARG A 270 9.74 4.92 -26.51
N PHE A 271 11.04 4.71 -26.73
CA PHE A 271 12.06 5.65 -26.28
C PHE A 271 11.98 6.98 -27.01
N GLU A 272 11.64 7.00 -28.30
CA GLU A 272 11.43 8.22 -29.06
C GLU A 272 10.13 8.93 -28.61
N GLU A 273 9.06 8.16 -28.35
CA GLU A 273 7.79 8.70 -27.85
C GLU A 273 7.95 9.30 -26.44
N ALA A 274 8.89 8.79 -25.65
CA ALA A 274 9.19 9.24 -24.29
C ALA A 274 10.19 10.40 -24.23
N ASP A 275 10.68 10.89 -25.39
CA ASP A 275 11.71 11.94 -25.42
C ASP A 275 11.31 13.21 -24.66
N GLY A 276 12.20 13.69 -23.80
CA GLY A 276 11.95 14.76 -22.84
C GLY A 276 11.08 14.37 -21.64
N GLY A 277 10.56 13.13 -21.59
CA GLY A 277 9.65 12.60 -20.58
C GLY A 277 10.22 11.45 -19.74
N THR A 278 9.37 10.47 -19.44
CA THR A 278 9.71 9.30 -18.62
C THR A 278 9.25 8.03 -19.30
N ILE A 279 10.07 6.98 -19.26
CA ILE A 279 9.67 5.62 -19.65
C ILE A 279 9.59 4.73 -18.41
N PHE A 280 8.52 3.97 -18.31
CA PHE A 280 8.34 2.93 -17.28
C PHE A 280 8.43 1.55 -17.92
N LEU A 281 9.43 0.77 -17.50
CA LEU A 281 9.72 -0.58 -17.97
C LEU A 281 9.27 -1.57 -16.89
N ASP A 282 8.09 -2.19 -17.05
CA ASP A 282 7.62 -3.21 -16.14
C ASP A 282 8.20 -4.59 -16.50
N GLU A 283 8.52 -5.39 -15.50
CA GLU A 283 9.16 -6.71 -15.59
C GLU A 283 10.44 -6.69 -16.43
N VAL A 284 11.35 -5.76 -16.14
CA VAL A 284 12.60 -5.54 -16.88
C VAL A 284 13.52 -6.77 -16.91
N ALA A 285 13.40 -7.66 -15.92
CA ALA A 285 14.17 -8.90 -15.85
C ALA A 285 13.88 -9.87 -17.00
N ASP A 286 12.71 -9.79 -17.64
CA ASP A 286 12.31 -10.70 -18.72
C ASP A 286 12.83 -10.26 -20.10
N MET A 287 13.65 -9.19 -20.18
CA MET A 287 14.29 -8.76 -21.41
C MET A 287 15.39 -9.74 -21.87
N SER A 288 15.50 -9.95 -23.18
CA SER A 288 16.63 -10.69 -23.76
C SER A 288 17.97 -9.97 -23.60
N SER A 289 19.06 -10.72 -23.67
CA SER A 289 20.42 -10.15 -23.56
C SER A 289 20.73 -9.09 -24.63
N ALA A 290 20.14 -9.21 -25.83
CA ALA A 290 20.29 -8.24 -26.90
C ALA A 290 19.55 -6.93 -26.55
N CYS A 291 18.31 -7.03 -26.06
CA CYS A 291 17.52 -5.89 -25.60
C CYS A 291 18.18 -5.20 -24.40
N GLN A 292 18.72 -5.96 -23.43
CA GLN A 292 19.48 -5.44 -22.29
C GLN A 292 20.69 -4.59 -22.73
N ALA A 293 21.41 -5.02 -23.76
CA ALA A 293 22.56 -4.27 -24.29
C ALA A 293 22.16 -2.92 -24.94
N LYS A 294 21.03 -2.89 -25.63
CA LYS A 294 20.48 -1.64 -26.21
C LYS A 294 19.95 -0.70 -25.13
N LEU A 295 19.28 -1.25 -24.11
CA LEU A 295 18.80 -0.48 -22.96
C LEU A 295 19.97 0.20 -22.22
N LEU A 296 21.09 -0.52 -22.05
CA LEU A 296 22.29 0.05 -21.43
C LEU A 296 22.80 1.27 -22.22
N ARG A 297 22.83 1.20 -23.55
CA ARG A 297 23.23 2.34 -24.39
C ARG A 297 22.27 3.53 -24.24
N ALA A 298 20.98 3.27 -24.17
CA ALA A 298 19.98 4.30 -23.93
C ALA A 298 20.19 4.99 -22.58
N LEU A 299 20.53 4.23 -21.52
CA LEU A 299 20.79 4.74 -20.18
C LEU A 299 22.11 5.51 -20.04
N ASP A 300 23.18 5.05 -20.74
CA ASP A 300 24.52 5.64 -20.58
C ASP A 300 24.73 6.87 -21.47
N TYR A 301 24.25 6.81 -22.70
CA TYR A 301 24.55 7.80 -23.73
C TYR A 301 23.31 8.53 -24.27
N GLY A 302 22.11 8.12 -23.87
CA GLY A 302 20.88 8.60 -24.48
C GLY A 302 20.76 8.17 -25.96
N GLU A 303 21.37 7.03 -26.34
CA GLU A 303 21.47 6.57 -27.73
C GLU A 303 20.62 5.35 -27.95
N ILE A 304 19.76 5.40 -28.95
CA ILE A 304 18.96 4.28 -29.41
C ILE A 304 19.24 3.99 -30.89
N THR A 305 19.07 2.74 -31.28
CA THR A 305 19.27 2.31 -32.67
C THR A 305 18.05 1.46 -33.09
N PRO A 306 17.24 1.92 -34.06
CA PRO A 306 16.10 1.16 -34.58
C PRO A 306 16.51 -0.22 -35.15
N VAL A 307 15.64 -1.20 -35.01
CA VAL A 307 15.86 -2.54 -35.55
C VAL A 307 16.01 -2.47 -37.10
N GLY A 308 17.04 -3.11 -37.61
CA GLY A 308 17.37 -3.05 -39.04
C GLY A 308 18.12 -1.79 -39.49
N SER A 309 18.49 -0.90 -38.61
CA SER A 309 19.24 0.33 -38.90
C SER A 309 20.54 0.41 -38.11
N ASN A 310 21.52 1.12 -38.68
CA ASN A 310 22.75 1.49 -37.99
C ASN A 310 22.76 3.00 -37.59
N LYS A 311 21.66 3.71 -37.84
CA LYS A 311 21.56 5.14 -37.49
C LYS A 311 21.25 5.30 -36.02
N ILE A 312 22.12 6.01 -35.31
CA ILE A 312 21.94 6.35 -33.91
C ILE A 312 20.96 7.55 -33.82
N ARG A 313 20.00 7.47 -32.90
CA ARG A 313 19.11 8.58 -32.53
C ARG A 313 19.36 8.91 -31.07
N LYS A 314 19.40 10.20 -30.73
CA LYS A 314 19.56 10.67 -29.35
C LYS A 314 18.20 10.95 -28.73
N VAL A 315 18.05 10.58 -27.48
CA VAL A 315 16.83 10.77 -26.67
C VAL A 315 17.22 11.16 -25.27
N ASP A 316 16.43 12.02 -24.63
CA ASP A 316 16.55 12.39 -23.21
C ASP A 316 15.36 11.82 -22.44
N VAL A 317 15.52 10.66 -21.84
CA VAL A 317 14.43 9.92 -21.21
C VAL A 317 14.82 9.51 -19.78
N ARG A 318 14.00 9.89 -18.80
CA ARG A 318 14.11 9.35 -17.45
C ARG A 318 13.57 7.93 -17.41
N VAL A 319 14.35 6.99 -16.86
CA VAL A 319 13.97 5.57 -16.81
C VAL A 319 13.52 5.17 -15.41
N ILE A 320 12.33 4.61 -15.31
CA ILE A 320 11.81 3.91 -14.15
C ILE A 320 11.62 2.46 -14.56
N SER A 321 12.17 1.51 -13.81
CA SER A 321 12.07 0.09 -14.09
C SER A 321 11.45 -0.66 -12.91
N ALA A 322 10.73 -1.75 -13.19
CA ALA A 322 10.14 -2.58 -12.17
C ALA A 322 10.37 -4.08 -12.46
N THR A 323 10.44 -4.87 -11.40
CA THR A 323 10.52 -6.32 -11.49
C THR A 323 10.04 -7.01 -10.22
N ASN A 324 9.55 -8.24 -10.36
CA ASN A 324 9.28 -9.15 -9.23
C ASN A 324 10.43 -10.15 -9.01
N ARG A 325 11.51 -10.09 -9.83
CA ARG A 325 12.65 -11.00 -9.76
C ARG A 325 13.75 -10.42 -8.89
N GLU A 326 14.47 -11.29 -8.17
CA GLU A 326 15.70 -10.96 -7.48
C GLU A 326 16.85 -10.82 -8.49
N LEU A 327 17.12 -9.61 -8.98
CA LEU A 327 18.09 -9.36 -10.04
C LEU A 327 19.51 -9.80 -9.68
N ASP A 328 19.91 -9.71 -8.40
CA ASP A 328 21.22 -10.23 -7.96
C ASP A 328 21.39 -11.72 -8.29
N LYS A 329 20.34 -12.52 -8.04
CA LYS A 329 20.35 -13.95 -8.39
C LYS A 329 20.36 -14.18 -9.90
N TRP A 330 19.75 -13.30 -10.68
CA TRP A 330 19.72 -13.39 -12.13
C TRP A 330 21.05 -12.99 -12.76
N VAL A 331 21.73 -11.98 -12.22
CA VAL A 331 23.10 -11.60 -12.58
C VAL A 331 24.06 -12.76 -12.30
N ALA A 332 23.98 -13.36 -11.10
CA ALA A 332 24.83 -14.51 -10.76
C ALA A 332 24.61 -15.74 -11.67
N LYS A 333 23.41 -15.89 -12.25
CA LYS A 333 23.07 -16.95 -13.23
C LYS A 333 23.37 -16.57 -14.68
N GLY A 334 23.92 -15.39 -14.96
CA GLY A 334 24.17 -14.89 -16.31
C GLY A 334 22.93 -14.56 -17.13
N LYS A 335 21.74 -14.48 -16.50
CA LYS A 335 20.46 -14.18 -17.17
C LYS A 335 20.20 -12.67 -17.26
N PHE A 336 20.88 -11.87 -16.47
CA PHE A 336 20.83 -10.41 -16.49
C PHE A 336 22.24 -9.85 -16.46
N ARG A 337 22.50 -8.80 -17.22
CA ARG A 337 23.83 -8.16 -17.29
C ARG A 337 24.10 -7.37 -16.02
N SER A 338 25.29 -7.54 -15.47
CA SER A 338 25.72 -6.82 -14.27
C SER A 338 25.86 -5.31 -14.49
N ASP A 339 26.36 -4.91 -15.68
CA ASP A 339 26.51 -3.50 -16.05
C ASP A 339 25.15 -2.77 -16.10
N LEU A 340 24.16 -3.38 -16.73
CA LEU A 340 22.81 -2.84 -16.77
C LEU A 340 22.17 -2.79 -15.37
N TYR A 341 22.35 -3.84 -14.57
CA TYR A 341 21.80 -3.87 -13.21
C TYR A 341 22.29 -2.68 -12.38
N PHE A 342 23.59 -2.41 -12.36
CA PHE A 342 24.15 -1.28 -11.61
C PHE A 342 23.66 0.07 -12.16
N ARG A 343 23.40 0.17 -13.46
CA ARG A 343 22.89 1.40 -14.05
C ARG A 343 21.43 1.65 -13.74
N LEU A 344 20.59 0.61 -13.71
CA LEU A 344 19.17 0.70 -13.33
C LEU A 344 19.00 0.98 -11.84
N ARG A 345 19.91 0.48 -10.98
CA ARG A 345 19.88 0.63 -9.52
C ARG A 345 20.40 2.00 -9.05
N GLY A 346 20.02 3.08 -9.73
CA GLY A 346 20.36 4.43 -9.27
C GLY A 346 19.68 4.72 -7.92
N ILE A 347 18.38 4.53 -7.84
CA ILE A 347 17.60 4.53 -6.58
C ILE A 347 16.76 3.26 -6.58
N GLN A 348 16.85 2.46 -5.51
CA GLN A 348 16.02 1.27 -5.32
C GLN A 348 14.86 1.55 -4.38
N ILE A 349 13.66 1.10 -4.77
CA ILE A 349 12.45 1.15 -3.96
C ILE A 349 11.89 -0.26 -3.85
N ASP A 350 11.93 -0.81 -2.64
CA ASP A 350 11.39 -2.14 -2.35
C ASP A 350 9.96 -2.01 -1.84
N LEU A 351 9.00 -2.63 -2.57
CA LEU A 351 7.60 -2.65 -2.18
C LEU A 351 7.31 -3.90 -1.36
N PRO A 352 6.90 -3.76 -0.10
CA PRO A 352 6.53 -4.89 0.73
C PRO A 352 5.29 -5.61 0.17
N PRO A 353 5.16 -6.92 0.36
CA PRO A 353 3.93 -7.66 0.06
C PRO A 353 2.79 -7.20 0.96
N LEU A 354 1.54 -7.42 0.54
CA LEU A 354 0.35 -7.00 1.28
C LEU A 354 0.28 -7.60 2.69
N SER A 355 0.78 -8.81 2.86
CA SER A 355 0.86 -9.50 4.16
C SER A 355 1.74 -8.78 5.20
N GLU A 356 2.69 -7.93 4.76
CA GLU A 356 3.57 -7.14 5.61
C GLU A 356 3.08 -5.68 5.79
N ARG A 357 1.90 -5.36 5.22
CA ARG A 357 1.29 -4.02 5.31
C ARG A 357 0.18 -4.03 6.34
N GLU A 358 0.56 -3.85 7.60
CA GLU A 358 -0.36 -3.91 8.71
C GLU A 358 -1.50 -2.88 8.57
N GLY A 359 -2.76 -3.34 8.74
CA GLY A 359 -3.96 -2.52 8.65
C GLY A 359 -4.39 -2.12 7.22
N GLU A 360 -3.63 -2.47 6.18
CA GLU A 360 -3.98 -2.09 4.80
C GLU A 360 -5.02 -3.02 4.18
N ILE A 361 -5.15 -4.27 4.65
CA ILE A 361 -6.14 -5.22 4.10
C ILE A 361 -7.56 -4.68 4.25
N GLU A 362 -7.94 -4.24 5.45
CA GLU A 362 -9.26 -3.66 5.71
C GLU A 362 -9.49 -2.37 4.93
N LEU A 363 -8.47 -1.51 4.87
CA LEU A 363 -8.56 -0.25 4.14
C LEU A 363 -8.76 -0.47 2.64
N PHE A 364 -8.01 -1.39 2.04
CA PHE A 364 -8.19 -1.75 0.63
C PHE A 364 -9.53 -2.43 0.39
N ALA A 365 -9.97 -3.31 1.31
CA ALA A 365 -11.27 -3.98 1.20
C ALA A 365 -12.42 -2.95 1.17
N ASP A 366 -12.41 -2.00 2.10
CA ASP A 366 -13.39 -0.91 2.16
C ASP A 366 -13.33 0.00 0.95
N TYR A 367 -12.12 0.34 0.50
CA TYR A 367 -11.93 1.15 -0.70
C TYR A 367 -12.50 0.47 -1.96
N PHE A 368 -12.16 -0.81 -2.17
CA PHE A 368 -12.66 -1.54 -3.34
C PHE A 368 -14.15 -1.80 -3.26
N LEU A 369 -14.71 -2.05 -2.07
CA LEU A 369 -16.15 -2.19 -1.89
C LEU A 369 -16.89 -0.89 -2.27
N ARG A 370 -16.38 0.26 -1.82
CA ARG A 370 -16.93 1.55 -2.22
C ARG A 370 -16.88 1.74 -3.75
N LEU A 371 -15.76 1.43 -4.37
CA LEU A 371 -15.59 1.53 -5.82
C LEU A 371 -16.58 0.62 -6.58
N VAL A 372 -16.82 -0.59 -6.07
CA VAL A 372 -17.80 -1.54 -6.64
C VAL A 372 -19.22 -1.02 -6.46
N ASN A 373 -19.56 -0.47 -5.29
CA ASN A 373 -20.88 0.15 -5.06
C ASN A 373 -21.15 1.30 -6.04
N GLU A 374 -20.14 2.16 -6.28
CA GLU A 374 -20.26 3.29 -7.21
C GLU A 374 -20.42 2.83 -8.67
N THR A 375 -19.67 1.80 -9.09
CA THR A 375 -19.64 1.36 -10.49
C THR A 375 -20.76 0.41 -10.88
N LYS A 376 -21.24 -0.42 -9.94
CA LYS A 376 -22.22 -1.49 -10.19
C LYS A 376 -23.58 -1.26 -9.49
N SER A 377 -23.77 -0.10 -8.86
CA SER A 377 -25.00 0.26 -8.12
C SER A 377 -25.37 -0.75 -7.03
N PHE A 378 -24.38 -1.41 -6.42
CA PHE A 378 -24.57 -2.21 -5.23
C PHE A 378 -24.74 -1.29 -4.01
N HIS A 379 -25.43 -1.78 -2.97
CA HIS A 379 -25.68 -1.01 -1.74
C HIS A 379 -25.11 -1.70 -0.50
N LEU A 380 -23.97 -2.40 -0.67
CA LEU A 380 -23.30 -3.12 0.41
C LEU A 380 -22.70 -2.16 1.42
N LYS A 381 -22.96 -2.37 2.71
CA LYS A 381 -22.52 -1.49 3.81
C LYS A 381 -21.12 -1.82 4.33
N GLY A 382 -20.61 -3.03 4.04
CA GLY A 382 -19.31 -3.49 4.55
C GLY A 382 -19.16 -5.01 4.51
N PHE A 383 -18.31 -5.51 5.37
CA PHE A 383 -18.02 -6.93 5.55
C PHE A 383 -18.48 -7.39 6.93
N SER A 384 -18.86 -8.64 7.07
CA SER A 384 -19.09 -9.24 8.39
C SER A 384 -17.77 -9.36 9.15
N PRO A 385 -17.78 -9.38 10.50
CA PRO A 385 -16.56 -9.58 11.29
C PRO A 385 -15.80 -10.85 10.89
N GLU A 386 -16.53 -11.94 10.61
CA GLU A 386 -15.97 -13.22 10.20
C GLU A 386 -15.28 -13.13 8.84
N ALA A 387 -15.86 -12.40 7.89
CA ALA A 387 -15.26 -12.15 6.58
C ALA A 387 -13.95 -11.38 6.71
N LEU A 388 -13.91 -10.33 7.54
CA LEU A 388 -12.70 -9.55 7.77
C LEU A 388 -11.59 -10.39 8.42
N GLU A 389 -11.91 -11.23 9.40
CA GLU A 389 -10.93 -12.11 10.04
C GLU A 389 -10.32 -13.12 9.04
N LEU A 390 -11.12 -13.68 8.14
CA LEU A 390 -10.62 -14.54 7.07
C LEU A 390 -9.71 -13.79 6.11
N MET A 391 -10.08 -12.57 5.73
CA MET A 391 -9.28 -11.72 4.84
C MET A 391 -7.95 -11.33 5.47
N LYS A 392 -7.90 -11.05 6.78
CA LYS A 392 -6.67 -10.77 7.53
C LYS A 392 -5.75 -11.98 7.62
N ALA A 393 -6.32 -13.16 7.81
CA ALA A 393 -5.56 -14.40 7.95
C ALA A 393 -5.01 -14.93 6.62
N TYR A 394 -5.53 -14.49 5.49
CA TYR A 394 -5.09 -14.96 4.17
C TYR A 394 -3.77 -14.28 3.74
N PRO A 395 -2.79 -15.02 3.17
CA PRO A 395 -1.45 -14.49 2.86
C PRO A 395 -1.38 -13.59 1.60
N TRP A 396 -2.44 -13.49 0.80
CA TRP A 396 -2.55 -12.66 -0.39
C TRP A 396 -1.39 -12.82 -1.40
N PRO A 397 -1.15 -14.01 -1.97
CA PRO A 397 -0.06 -14.23 -2.92
C PRO A 397 -0.15 -13.37 -4.18
N GLY A 398 -1.34 -12.90 -4.56
CA GLY A 398 -1.55 -11.93 -5.64
C GLY A 398 -1.66 -10.48 -5.15
N ASN A 399 -1.36 -10.23 -3.87
CA ASN A 399 -1.32 -8.92 -3.24
C ASN A 399 -2.60 -8.09 -3.47
N VAL A 400 -2.47 -6.79 -3.66
CA VAL A 400 -3.59 -5.85 -3.84
C VAL A 400 -4.46 -6.20 -5.06
N ARG A 401 -3.85 -6.78 -6.11
CA ARG A 401 -4.60 -7.20 -7.31
C ARG A 401 -5.56 -8.36 -7.01
N GLU A 402 -5.13 -9.32 -6.21
CA GLU A 402 -5.96 -10.43 -5.76
C GLU A 402 -7.06 -9.94 -4.80
N LEU A 403 -6.71 -9.10 -3.83
CA LEU A 403 -7.66 -8.52 -2.89
C LEU A 403 -8.79 -7.76 -3.62
N LYS A 404 -8.43 -6.91 -4.59
CA LYS A 404 -9.42 -6.21 -5.43
C LYS A 404 -10.40 -7.18 -6.09
N ARG A 405 -9.88 -8.23 -6.75
CA ARG A 405 -10.71 -9.24 -7.41
C ARG A 405 -11.58 -10.03 -6.41
N ALA A 406 -11.04 -10.33 -5.23
CA ALA A 406 -11.77 -11.02 -4.18
C ALA A 406 -12.97 -10.19 -3.68
N VAL A 407 -12.79 -8.88 -3.48
CA VAL A 407 -13.88 -7.97 -3.09
C VAL A 407 -14.91 -7.83 -4.22
N GLU A 408 -14.48 -7.65 -5.48
CA GLU A 408 -15.38 -7.57 -6.64
C GLU A 408 -16.21 -8.85 -6.81
N ASN A 409 -15.61 -10.00 -6.57
CA ASN A 409 -16.25 -11.31 -6.62
C ASN A 409 -17.26 -11.44 -5.47
N ALA A 410 -16.82 -11.24 -4.23
CA ALA A 410 -17.67 -11.33 -3.05
C ALA A 410 -18.90 -10.39 -3.12
N ALA A 411 -18.69 -9.15 -3.57
CA ALA A 411 -19.78 -8.20 -3.76
C ALA A 411 -20.82 -8.65 -4.82
N THR A 412 -20.41 -9.48 -5.77
CA THR A 412 -21.31 -10.01 -6.81
C THR A 412 -22.21 -11.13 -6.28
N PHE A 413 -21.76 -11.88 -5.27
CA PHE A 413 -22.49 -13.00 -4.68
C PHE A 413 -23.21 -12.66 -3.37
N ALA A 414 -22.95 -11.50 -2.78
CA ALA A 414 -23.59 -11.06 -1.55
C ALA A 414 -25.09 -10.85 -1.75
N GLU A 415 -25.91 -11.53 -0.95
CA GLU A 415 -27.40 -11.44 -0.98
C GLU A 415 -27.96 -10.39 0.00
N GLY A 416 -27.14 -9.93 0.96
CA GLY A 416 -27.55 -8.98 2.02
C GLY A 416 -26.85 -7.63 1.96
N ASP A 417 -26.95 -6.87 3.05
CA ASP A 417 -26.29 -5.55 3.20
C ASP A 417 -24.77 -5.64 3.50
N LEU A 418 -24.29 -6.82 3.91
CA LEU A 418 -22.90 -7.09 4.28
C LEU A 418 -22.38 -8.30 3.51
N ILE A 419 -21.13 -8.24 3.09
CA ILE A 419 -20.41 -9.40 2.54
C ILE A 419 -20.12 -10.39 3.67
N GLN A 420 -20.61 -11.62 3.53
CA GLN A 420 -20.43 -12.69 4.49
C GLN A 420 -19.16 -13.52 4.17
N ALA A 421 -18.76 -14.38 5.11
CA ALA A 421 -17.62 -15.28 4.93
C ALA A 421 -17.82 -16.25 3.74
N GLU A 422 -19.06 -16.66 3.50
CA GLU A 422 -19.44 -17.56 2.41
C GLU A 422 -19.36 -16.89 1.03
N ASP A 423 -19.48 -15.57 0.95
CA ASP A 423 -19.39 -14.81 -0.30
C ASP A 423 -17.93 -14.67 -0.79
N LEU A 424 -16.95 -14.85 0.12
CA LEU A 424 -15.54 -14.77 -0.22
C LEU A 424 -15.10 -15.93 -1.13
N PRO A 425 -14.08 -15.76 -1.97
CA PRO A 425 -13.49 -16.86 -2.73
C PRO A 425 -13.09 -18.06 -1.86
N THR A 426 -13.29 -19.27 -2.36
CA THR A 426 -13.04 -20.53 -1.63
C THR A 426 -11.59 -20.67 -1.11
N SER A 427 -10.63 -20.02 -1.76
CA SER A 427 -9.24 -19.98 -1.29
C SER A 427 -9.11 -19.24 0.05
N ILE A 428 -9.87 -18.17 0.23
CA ILE A 428 -9.88 -17.36 1.47
C ILE A 428 -10.68 -18.09 2.55
N GLN A 429 -11.83 -18.66 2.21
CA GLN A 429 -12.67 -19.42 3.16
C GLN A 429 -11.91 -20.59 3.82
N LYS A 430 -10.97 -21.23 3.08
CA LYS A 430 -10.17 -22.34 3.59
C LYS A 430 -9.08 -21.91 4.58
N CYS A 431 -8.74 -20.64 4.63
CA CYS A 431 -7.80 -20.06 5.59
C CYS A 431 -8.47 -19.73 6.94
N ARG A 432 -9.55 -20.43 7.33
CA ARG A 432 -10.17 -20.24 8.64
C ARG A 432 -9.08 -20.29 9.71
N PRO A 433 -8.78 -19.19 10.43
CA PRO A 433 -8.05 -19.31 11.67
C PRO A 433 -8.86 -20.28 12.53
N LEU A 434 -8.21 -21.20 13.22
CA LEU A 434 -8.83 -22.06 14.22
C LEU A 434 -9.38 -21.15 15.32
N ILE A 435 -10.53 -20.52 15.05
CA ILE A 435 -11.26 -19.76 16.07
C ILE A 435 -11.83 -20.80 17.02
N MET A 436 -11.33 -20.75 18.20
CA MET A 436 -11.56 -21.61 19.32
C MET A 436 -13.03 -21.66 19.69
N SER A 437 -13.72 -22.68 19.19
CA SER A 437 -14.91 -23.18 19.87
C SER A 437 -14.47 -23.83 21.19
N SER A 438 -15.31 -23.83 22.21
CA SER A 438 -15.08 -24.24 23.59
C SER A 438 -14.51 -25.67 23.83
N ASP A 439 -14.01 -26.35 22.81
CA ASP A 439 -13.28 -27.63 22.86
C ASP A 439 -11.75 -27.48 22.82
N GLN A 440 -11.24 -26.30 23.14
CA GLN A 440 -9.82 -25.91 23.07
C GLN A 440 -8.86 -26.79 23.87
N ALA A 441 -9.31 -27.39 24.97
CA ALA A 441 -8.44 -28.22 25.83
C ALA A 441 -7.95 -29.51 25.15
N SER A 442 -8.63 -29.98 24.09
CA SER A 442 -8.29 -31.21 23.37
C SER A 442 -7.35 -30.99 22.18
N LEU A 443 -7.45 -29.84 21.49
CA LEU A 443 -6.65 -29.51 20.29
C LEU A 443 -5.29 -28.89 20.66
N GLU A 444 -5.20 -28.06 21.70
CA GLU A 444 -3.90 -27.58 22.19
C GLU A 444 -3.00 -28.75 22.64
N ARG A 445 -3.58 -29.80 23.24
CA ARG A 445 -2.83 -31.01 23.56
C ARG A 445 -2.30 -31.73 22.32
N ALA A 446 -3.03 -31.73 21.20
CA ALA A 446 -2.61 -32.40 19.97
C ALA A 446 -1.53 -31.58 19.18
N PHE A 447 -1.62 -30.25 19.13
CA PHE A 447 -0.64 -29.40 18.44
C PHE A 447 0.66 -29.22 19.22
N VAL A 448 0.59 -28.99 20.52
CA VAL A 448 1.76 -28.97 21.42
C VAL A 448 2.44 -30.36 21.45
N HIS A 449 1.69 -31.44 21.30
CA HIS A 449 2.25 -32.77 21.14
C HIS A 449 2.97 -33.01 19.82
N HIS A 450 2.52 -32.44 18.70
CA HIS A 450 3.13 -32.67 17.38
C HIS A 450 4.43 -31.90 17.19
N ASP A 451 4.52 -30.62 17.60
CA ASP A 451 5.77 -29.82 17.56
C ASP A 451 6.77 -30.29 18.64
N ASN A 452 6.29 -30.62 19.83
CA ASN A 452 7.12 -31.24 20.84
C ASN A 452 7.62 -32.63 20.42
N ALA A 453 6.84 -33.42 19.69
CA ALA A 453 7.26 -34.73 19.20
C ALA A 453 8.35 -34.62 18.14
N LYS A 454 8.23 -33.70 17.15
CA LYS A 454 9.28 -33.46 16.15
C LYS A 454 10.54 -32.84 16.75
N SER A 455 10.39 -31.94 17.71
CA SER A 455 11.50 -31.30 18.42
C SER A 455 12.22 -32.34 19.32
N ARG A 456 11.48 -33.18 20.02
CA ARG A 456 12.03 -34.29 20.81
C ARG A 456 12.70 -35.36 19.94
N GLU A 457 12.10 -35.71 18.80
CA GLU A 457 12.70 -36.65 17.84
C GLU A 457 14.00 -36.11 17.26
N ARG A 458 14.02 -34.82 16.87
CA ARG A 458 15.22 -34.13 16.39
C ARG A 458 16.35 -34.15 17.43
N SER A 459 16.04 -33.78 18.68
CA SER A 459 17.01 -33.77 19.78
C SER A 459 17.56 -35.17 20.03
N LYS A 460 16.70 -36.18 20.05
CA LYS A 460 17.11 -37.59 20.25
C LYS A 460 17.99 -38.12 19.11
N ILE A 461 17.68 -37.76 17.86
CA ILE A 461 18.51 -38.10 16.70
C ILE A 461 19.89 -37.44 16.81
N LEU A 462 19.94 -36.15 17.18
CA LEU A 462 21.18 -35.37 17.31
C LEU A 462 22.08 -35.92 18.42
N GLU A 463 21.51 -36.29 19.58
CA GLU A 463 22.20 -36.91 20.70
C GLU A 463 22.82 -38.27 20.31
N VAL A 464 22.06 -39.13 19.64
CA VAL A 464 22.56 -40.42 19.20
C VAL A 464 23.61 -40.30 18.11
N LEU A 465 23.50 -39.31 17.18
CA LEU A 465 24.50 -39.06 16.16
C LEU A 465 25.82 -38.58 16.76
N THR A 466 25.81 -37.71 17.77
CA THR A 466 27.02 -37.26 18.48
C THR A 466 27.69 -38.39 19.25
N VAL A 467 26.93 -39.21 19.96
CA VAL A 467 27.47 -40.37 20.73
C VAL A 467 28.01 -41.48 19.82
N THR A 468 27.49 -41.61 18.58
CA THR A 468 27.90 -42.67 17.64
C THR A 468 28.87 -42.16 16.56
N ALA A 469 29.33 -40.90 16.62
CA ALA A 469 30.29 -40.35 15.69
C ALA A 469 31.63 -41.15 15.70
N TYR A 470 32.38 -41.04 14.59
CA TYR A 470 33.72 -41.62 14.53
C TYR A 470 34.68 -40.81 15.43
N PRO A 471 35.42 -41.46 16.37
CA PRO A 471 36.31 -40.73 17.27
C PRO A 471 37.32 -39.87 16.52
N GLY A 472 37.45 -38.60 16.91
CA GLY A 472 38.43 -37.66 16.37
C GLY A 472 38.18 -37.14 14.96
N THR A 473 37.13 -37.53 14.25
CA THR A 473 36.89 -37.17 12.84
C THR A 473 35.76 -36.15 12.62
N GLY A 474 34.93 -35.90 13.61
CA GLY A 474 33.71 -35.10 13.49
C GLY A 474 32.64 -35.68 12.53
N ARG A 475 32.85 -36.86 11.96
CA ARG A 475 31.91 -37.51 11.04
C ARG A 475 30.93 -38.41 11.76
N TRP A 476 29.68 -38.32 11.42
CA TRP A 476 28.61 -39.16 12.02
C TRP A 476 28.57 -40.57 11.42
N ASN A 477 28.47 -41.58 12.28
CA ASN A 477 28.27 -42.97 11.86
C ASN A 477 26.77 -43.28 11.78
N ILE A 478 26.14 -42.90 10.63
CA ILE A 478 24.68 -43.05 10.44
C ILE A 478 24.21 -44.51 10.57
N ALA A 479 25.04 -45.49 10.18
CA ALA A 479 24.67 -46.90 10.29
C ALA A 479 24.59 -47.35 11.75
N ARG A 480 25.52 -46.89 12.63
CA ARG A 480 25.52 -47.18 14.05
C ARG A 480 24.39 -46.42 14.78
N ALA A 481 24.15 -45.17 14.39
CA ALA A 481 23.05 -44.37 14.91
C ALA A 481 21.68 -44.98 14.57
N ALA A 482 21.48 -45.43 13.34
CA ALA A 482 20.24 -46.06 12.89
C ALA A 482 19.91 -47.33 13.70
N ARG A 483 20.93 -48.19 13.96
CA ARG A 483 20.76 -49.35 14.83
C ARG A 483 20.39 -48.97 16.24
N LYS A 484 21.02 -47.94 16.83
CA LYS A 484 20.76 -47.49 18.19
C LYS A 484 19.37 -46.81 18.32
N LEU A 485 18.87 -46.22 17.25
CA LEU A 485 17.53 -45.59 17.17
C LEU A 485 16.43 -46.57 16.77
N GLY A 486 16.77 -47.83 16.42
CA GLY A 486 15.81 -48.86 15.99
C GLY A 486 15.09 -48.52 14.67
N MET A 487 15.71 -47.74 13.76
CA MET A 487 15.11 -47.35 12.51
C MET A 487 15.97 -47.72 11.29
N PRO A 488 15.38 -47.92 10.10
CA PRO A 488 16.12 -48.20 8.88
C PRO A 488 17.12 -47.08 8.53
N ARG A 489 18.32 -47.45 8.08
CA ARG A 489 19.37 -46.48 7.72
C ARG A 489 18.92 -45.42 6.72
N LYS A 490 18.18 -45.82 5.68
CA LYS A 490 17.64 -44.89 4.65
C LYS A 490 16.66 -43.86 5.27
N THR A 491 15.87 -44.28 6.23
CA THR A 491 14.93 -43.39 6.93
C THR A 491 15.67 -42.36 7.79
N LEU A 492 16.74 -42.76 8.48
CA LEU A 492 17.57 -41.83 9.25
C LEU A 492 18.32 -40.88 8.33
N GLU A 493 18.89 -41.34 7.22
CA GLU A 493 19.54 -40.48 6.22
C GLU A 493 18.59 -39.46 5.65
N TYR A 494 17.34 -39.84 5.34
CA TYR A 494 16.31 -38.90 4.86
C TYR A 494 15.96 -37.86 5.94
N LYS A 495 15.72 -38.29 7.18
CA LYS A 495 15.40 -37.37 8.28
C LYS A 495 16.54 -36.38 8.56
N VAL A 496 17.79 -36.85 8.55
CA VAL A 496 18.97 -36.01 8.81
C VAL A 496 19.20 -35.00 7.69
N ARG A 497 19.05 -35.39 6.43
CA ARG A 497 19.32 -34.51 5.27
C ARG A 497 18.13 -33.61 4.84
N LYS A 498 16.93 -34.19 4.79
CA LYS A 498 15.75 -33.53 4.22
C LYS A 498 14.82 -32.95 5.26
N THR A 499 14.53 -33.68 6.35
CA THR A 499 13.55 -33.26 7.35
C THR A 499 14.14 -32.28 8.37
N TYR A 500 15.35 -32.55 8.85
CA TYR A 500 15.98 -31.76 9.92
C TYR A 500 17.19 -30.95 9.46
N GLN A 501 17.65 -31.13 8.23
CA GLN A 501 18.77 -30.40 7.59
C GLN A 501 20.02 -30.32 8.49
N LEU A 502 20.35 -31.40 9.17
CA LEU A 502 21.49 -31.50 10.12
C LEU A 502 22.84 -31.68 9.40
N ILE A 503 22.83 -32.04 8.11
CA ILE A 503 24.02 -32.16 7.25
C ILE A 503 23.72 -31.36 5.98
N LYS A 504 24.65 -30.50 5.57
CA LYS A 504 24.65 -29.83 4.27
C LYS A 504 25.02 -30.78 3.14
#